data_9f171605189367a6f093ca64415404cb
#
_entry.id   9f171605189367a6f093ca64415404cb
#
_cell.length_a   1.000
_cell.length_b   1.000
_cell.length_c   1.000
_cell.angle_alpha   90.00
_cell.angle_beta   90.00
_cell.angle_gamma   90.00
#
_symmetry.space_group_name_H-M   'P 1'
#
loop_
_entity.id
_entity.type
_entity.pdbx_description
1 polymer ?
#
loop_
_entity_poly.entity_id
_entity_poly.type
_entity_poly.pdbx_seq_one_letter_code
_entity_poly.pdbx_strand_id
1 'polypeptide(L)'
;LVTDSAMVIPIGLEPGEPRNMLEKPKRANAPLLSKFMTSRILLIAIIMSSMTLGFYIYFNQRFGADYARTIAFCSLVTAQWASAIEARSDYESLIGRLRKRNAPFIVGLIIAVTLQIAALATPLGRLLHITPVDNTHLLLVTVSALIIPIVLIELHKWVGRKFFGKRPNLQRITKRLKR
;
A
#
# COMPACT_ATOMS: atom_id res chain seq x y z
N LEU A 1 -8.21 11.69 2.65
CA LEU A 1 -7.37 12.26 3.73
C LEU A 1 -7.51 11.48 5.04
N VAL A 2 -8.72 11.31 5.59
CA VAL A 2 -8.91 10.64 6.89
C VAL A 2 -8.46 9.18 6.84
N THR A 3 -8.82 8.44 5.78
CA THR A 3 -8.39 7.05 5.58
C THR A 3 -6.89 6.92 5.42
N ASP A 4 -6.25 7.85 4.70
CA ASP A 4 -4.79 7.88 4.57
C ASP A 4 -4.10 8.14 5.90
N SER A 5 -4.57 9.13 6.66
CA SER A 5 -4.01 9.44 7.98
C SER A 5 -4.14 8.27 8.94
N ALA A 6 -5.28 7.55 8.92
CA ALA A 6 -5.51 6.36 9.73
C ALA A 6 -4.52 5.22 9.42
N MET A 7 -3.97 5.18 8.19
CA MET A 7 -2.99 4.17 7.78
C MET A 7 -1.54 4.64 7.95
N VAL A 8 -1.24 5.93 7.69
CA VAL A 8 0.12 6.47 7.73
C VAL A 8 0.65 6.57 9.16
N ILE A 9 -0.17 7.03 10.11
CA ILE A 9 0.26 7.16 11.51
C ILE A 9 0.74 5.82 12.09
N PRO A 10 -0.01 4.70 11.98
CA PRO A 10 0.44 3.40 12.44
C PRO A 10 1.70 2.87 11.72
N ILE A 11 1.92 3.22 10.46
CA ILE A 11 3.15 2.86 9.74
C ILE A 11 4.36 3.55 10.40
N GLY A 12 4.21 4.80 10.83
CA GLY A 12 5.26 5.52 11.55
C GLY A 12 5.62 4.89 12.91
N LEU A 13 4.72 4.10 13.50
CA LEU A 13 4.92 3.34 14.72
C LEU A 13 5.42 1.90 14.47
N GLU A 14 5.74 1.54 13.23
CA GLU A 14 6.22 0.20 12.88
C GLU A 14 7.56 -0.09 13.56
N PRO A 15 7.73 -1.26 14.21
CA PRO A 15 8.99 -1.66 14.79
C PRO A 15 10.09 -1.69 13.73
N GLY A 16 11.26 -1.12 14.06
CA GLY A 16 12.41 -1.08 13.15
C GLY A 16 12.82 -2.47 12.66
N GLU A 17 13.28 -2.55 11.43
CA GLU A 17 13.82 -3.80 10.90
C GLU A 17 15.18 -4.09 11.57
N PRO A 18 15.43 -5.32 12.08
CA PRO A 18 16.73 -5.70 12.67
C PRO A 18 17.91 -5.47 11.71
N ARG A 19 17.64 -5.50 10.41
CA ARG A 19 18.62 -5.24 9.36
C ARG A 19 19.15 -3.80 9.39
N ASN A 20 18.33 -2.84 9.80
CA ASN A 20 18.74 -1.43 9.83
C ASN A 20 19.94 -1.19 10.78
N MET A 21 20.04 -1.97 11.86
CA MET A 21 21.17 -1.90 12.79
C MET A 21 22.47 -2.50 12.23
N LEU A 22 22.38 -3.27 11.16
CA LEU A 22 23.52 -3.91 10.49
C LEU A 22 24.03 -3.10 9.29
N GLU A 23 23.30 -2.08 8.89
CA GLU A 23 23.69 -1.21 7.77
C GLU A 23 24.68 -0.12 8.26
N LYS A 24 25.60 0.24 7.35
CA LYS A 24 26.53 1.34 7.65
C LYS A 24 25.76 2.66 7.80
N PRO A 25 26.18 3.56 8.68
CA PRO A 25 25.60 4.89 8.79
C PRO A 25 25.57 5.60 7.44
N LYS A 26 24.44 6.22 7.13
CA LYS A 26 24.31 7.03 5.90
C LYS A 26 25.19 8.28 6.01
N ARG A 27 25.80 8.70 4.91
CA ARG A 27 26.52 9.98 4.86
C ARG A 27 25.54 11.14 5.11
N ALA A 28 26.01 12.21 5.75
CA ALA A 28 25.16 13.38 6.06
C ALA A 28 24.46 13.98 4.82
N ASN A 29 25.12 13.95 3.67
CA ASN A 29 24.58 14.45 2.40
C ASN A 29 23.89 13.35 1.55
N ALA A 30 23.56 12.18 2.11
CA ALA A 30 22.87 11.14 1.37
C ALA A 30 21.40 11.56 1.10
N PRO A 31 20.85 11.33 -0.09
CA PRO A 31 19.47 11.64 -0.37
C PRO A 31 18.54 10.79 0.54
N LEU A 32 17.49 11.43 1.06
CA LEU A 32 16.51 10.77 1.93
C LEU A 32 15.82 9.60 1.20
N LEU A 33 15.50 9.80 -0.09
CA LEU A 33 14.90 8.78 -0.93
C LEU A 33 15.97 8.08 -1.75
N SER A 34 16.08 6.77 -1.60
CA SER A 34 16.92 5.96 -2.47
C SER A 34 16.29 5.83 -3.87
N LYS A 35 17.10 5.58 -4.90
CA LYS A 35 16.60 5.33 -6.28
C LYS A 35 15.57 4.19 -6.31
N PHE A 36 15.74 3.18 -5.47
CA PHE A 36 14.81 2.07 -5.34
C PHE A 36 13.47 2.50 -4.73
N MET A 37 13.50 3.34 -3.69
CA MET A 37 12.26 3.91 -3.11
C MET A 37 11.53 4.80 -4.11
N THR A 38 12.27 5.66 -4.84
CA THR A 38 11.68 6.53 -5.87
C THR A 38 11.02 5.71 -6.98
N SER A 39 11.68 4.66 -7.48
CA SER A 39 11.08 3.79 -8.50
C SER A 39 9.83 3.07 -8.00
N ARG A 40 9.79 2.68 -6.72
CA ARG A 40 8.60 2.09 -6.10
C ARG A 40 7.45 3.09 -5.99
N ILE A 41 7.72 4.33 -5.58
CA ILE A 41 6.71 5.39 -5.50
C ILE A 41 6.10 5.65 -6.87
N LEU A 42 6.93 5.78 -7.91
CA LEU A 42 6.46 5.98 -9.28
C LEU A 42 5.64 4.79 -9.78
N LEU A 43 6.08 3.57 -9.49
CA LEU A 43 5.34 2.36 -9.85
C LEU A 43 3.95 2.34 -9.20
N ILE A 44 3.86 2.60 -7.91
CA ILE A 44 2.59 2.67 -7.17
C ILE A 44 1.68 3.74 -7.77
N ALA A 45 2.21 4.94 -8.03
CA ALA A 45 1.44 6.03 -8.61
C ALA A 45 0.87 5.65 -9.99
N ILE A 46 1.67 5.03 -10.85
CA ILE A 46 1.23 4.57 -12.18
C ILE A 46 0.15 3.49 -12.06
N ILE A 47 0.36 2.49 -11.20
CA ILE A 47 -0.60 1.39 -10.99
C ILE A 47 -1.94 1.95 -10.51
N MET A 48 -1.92 2.76 -9.45
CA MET A 48 -3.15 3.31 -8.86
C MET A 48 -3.89 4.22 -9.84
N SER A 49 -3.17 5.12 -10.52
CA SER A 49 -3.78 6.04 -11.49
C SER A 49 -4.36 5.31 -12.71
N SER A 50 -3.61 4.38 -13.30
CA SER A 50 -4.06 3.66 -14.48
C SER A 50 -5.25 2.74 -14.17
N MET A 51 -5.24 2.09 -13.02
CA MET A 51 -6.32 1.22 -12.58
C MET A 51 -7.61 2.01 -12.28
N THR A 52 -7.49 3.09 -11.49
CA THR A 52 -8.63 3.94 -11.15
C THR A 52 -9.23 4.59 -12.39
N LEU A 53 -8.39 5.12 -13.29
CA LEU A 53 -8.83 5.71 -14.55
C LEU A 53 -9.46 4.66 -15.48
N GLY A 54 -8.87 3.47 -15.55
CA GLY A 54 -9.41 2.37 -16.35
C GLY A 54 -10.81 1.95 -15.88
N PHE A 55 -11.02 1.79 -14.57
CA PHE A 55 -12.36 1.54 -14.03
C PHE A 55 -13.31 2.69 -14.29
N TYR A 56 -12.86 3.94 -14.07
CA TYR A 56 -13.69 5.11 -14.36
C TYR A 56 -14.18 5.12 -15.81
N ILE A 57 -13.29 4.97 -16.78
CA ILE A 57 -13.64 4.98 -18.22
C ILE A 57 -14.60 3.83 -18.55
N TYR A 58 -14.30 2.61 -18.09
CA TYR A 58 -15.10 1.42 -18.37
C TYR A 58 -16.54 1.57 -17.83
N PHE A 59 -16.69 1.99 -16.58
CA PHE A 59 -18.01 2.11 -15.96
C PHE A 59 -18.76 3.38 -16.40
N ASN A 60 -18.05 4.45 -16.74
CA ASN A 60 -18.67 5.66 -17.27
C ASN A 60 -19.37 5.43 -18.61
N GLN A 61 -18.78 4.63 -19.49
CA GLN A 61 -19.38 4.30 -20.79
C GLN A 61 -20.63 3.43 -20.67
N ARG A 62 -20.78 2.66 -19.60
CA ARG A 62 -21.87 1.69 -19.43
C ARG A 62 -22.96 2.13 -18.45
N PHE A 63 -22.60 2.83 -17.39
CA PHE A 63 -23.49 3.13 -16.27
C PHE A 63 -23.56 4.62 -15.94
N GLY A 64 -22.80 5.46 -16.66
CA GLY A 64 -22.79 6.90 -16.45
C GLY A 64 -21.78 7.38 -15.40
N ALA A 65 -21.61 8.71 -15.36
CA ALA A 65 -20.52 9.37 -14.63
C ALA A 65 -20.61 9.19 -13.10
N ASP A 66 -21.79 9.24 -12.52
CA ASP A 66 -21.97 9.17 -11.07
C ASP A 66 -21.63 7.77 -10.53
N TYR A 67 -22.06 6.73 -11.27
CA TYR A 67 -21.70 5.35 -10.99
C TYR A 67 -20.19 5.16 -11.08
N ALA A 68 -19.58 5.63 -12.15
CA ALA A 68 -18.14 5.52 -12.39
C ALA A 68 -17.31 6.25 -11.35
N ARG A 69 -17.77 7.41 -10.84
CA ARG A 69 -17.12 8.14 -9.74
C ARG A 69 -17.08 7.30 -8.46
N THR A 70 -18.20 6.66 -8.11
CA THR A 70 -18.28 5.79 -6.93
C THR A 70 -17.32 4.61 -7.06
N ILE A 71 -17.28 3.94 -8.21
CA ILE A 71 -16.34 2.85 -8.49
C ILE A 71 -14.89 3.31 -8.42
N ALA A 72 -14.57 4.44 -9.03
CA ALA A 72 -13.21 5.01 -9.01
C ALA A 72 -12.78 5.36 -7.57
N PHE A 73 -13.68 5.95 -6.78
CA PHE A 73 -13.45 6.24 -5.36
C PHE A 73 -13.15 4.96 -4.58
N CYS A 74 -13.96 3.90 -4.72
CA CYS A 74 -13.75 2.62 -4.04
C CYS A 74 -12.44 1.96 -4.47
N SER A 75 -12.13 1.99 -5.78
CA SER A 75 -10.87 1.48 -6.32
C SER A 75 -9.66 2.20 -5.71
N LEU A 76 -9.69 3.53 -5.68
CA LEU A 76 -8.58 4.34 -5.17
C LEU A 76 -8.33 4.07 -3.69
N VAL A 77 -9.38 4.10 -2.86
CA VAL A 77 -9.25 3.86 -1.41
C VAL A 77 -8.75 2.45 -1.12
N THR A 78 -9.25 1.45 -1.84
CA THR A 78 -8.78 0.05 -1.67
C THR A 78 -7.32 -0.11 -2.10
N ALA A 79 -6.90 0.52 -3.19
CA ALA A 79 -5.52 0.51 -3.64
C ALA A 79 -4.58 1.22 -2.63
N GLN A 80 -5.05 2.24 -1.93
CA GLN A 80 -4.32 2.87 -0.83
C GLN A 80 -4.09 1.88 0.32
N TRP A 81 -5.09 1.06 0.69
CA TRP A 81 -4.89 0.01 1.70
C TRP A 81 -3.84 -1.01 1.27
N ALA A 82 -3.89 -1.46 0.01
CA ALA A 82 -2.88 -2.35 -0.55
C ALA A 82 -1.48 -1.74 -0.45
N SER A 83 -1.34 -0.46 -0.83
CA SER A 83 -0.07 0.28 -0.78
C SER A 83 0.42 0.47 0.65
N ALA A 84 -0.47 0.73 1.62
CA ALA A 84 -0.12 0.87 3.03
C ALA A 84 0.36 -0.45 3.64
N ILE A 85 -0.30 -1.58 3.31
CA ILE A 85 0.14 -2.91 3.73
C ILE A 85 1.55 -3.20 3.20
N GLU A 86 1.82 -2.86 1.94
CA GLU A 86 3.12 -3.04 1.30
C GLU A 86 4.20 -2.06 1.79
N ALA A 87 3.82 -0.86 2.23
CA ALA A 87 4.74 0.17 2.74
C ALA A 87 5.36 -0.18 4.10
N ARG A 88 4.84 -1.16 4.83
CA ARG A 88 5.36 -1.62 6.12
C ARG A 88 6.79 -2.18 6.03
N SER A 89 7.28 -2.55 4.87
CA SER A 89 8.67 -2.94 4.66
C SER A 89 9.14 -2.69 3.23
N ASP A 90 10.40 -2.28 3.10
CA ASP A 90 11.03 -2.05 1.80
C ASP A 90 11.56 -3.34 1.17
N TYR A 91 11.98 -4.31 1.98
CA TYR A 91 12.72 -5.50 1.54
C TYR A 91 12.10 -6.82 1.96
N GLU A 92 11.34 -6.86 3.05
CA GLU A 92 10.68 -8.09 3.48
C GLU A 92 9.46 -8.37 2.59
N SER A 93 9.19 -9.67 2.33
CA SER A 93 7.97 -10.07 1.64
C SER A 93 6.74 -9.81 2.50
N LEU A 94 5.59 -9.62 1.85
CA LEU A 94 4.30 -9.43 2.51
C LEU A 94 4.05 -10.51 3.58
N ILE A 95 4.27 -11.78 3.25
CA ILE A 95 4.03 -12.91 4.17
C ILE A 95 4.92 -12.81 5.42
N GLY A 96 6.20 -12.45 5.24
CA GLY A 96 7.13 -12.26 6.36
C GLY A 96 6.69 -11.13 7.28
N ARG A 97 6.14 -10.06 6.71
CA ARG A 97 5.71 -8.88 7.46
C ARG A 97 4.37 -9.06 8.16
N LEU A 98 3.43 -9.77 7.55
CA LEU A 98 2.13 -10.09 8.16
C LEU A 98 2.26 -10.93 9.44
N ARG A 99 3.32 -11.74 9.55
CA ARG A 99 3.62 -12.49 10.78
C ARG A 99 4.07 -11.60 11.95
N LYS A 100 4.58 -10.39 11.66
CA LYS A 100 4.98 -9.44 12.69
C LYS A 100 3.77 -8.60 13.09
N ARG A 101 3.29 -8.80 14.30
CA ARG A 101 2.14 -8.09 14.84
C ARG A 101 2.45 -6.60 14.97
N ASN A 102 1.60 -5.76 14.40
CA ASN A 102 1.55 -4.32 14.63
C ASN A 102 0.09 -3.97 14.96
N ALA A 103 -0.22 -3.93 16.24
CA ALA A 103 -1.58 -3.63 16.68
C ALA A 103 -2.06 -2.25 16.23
N PRO A 104 -1.27 -1.16 16.30
CA PRO A 104 -1.66 0.15 15.75
C PRO A 104 -2.05 0.08 14.28
N PHE A 105 -1.31 -0.67 13.45
CA PHE A 105 -1.61 -0.81 12.03
C PHE A 105 -2.93 -1.54 11.77
N ILE A 106 -3.21 -2.60 12.55
CA ILE A 106 -4.47 -3.35 12.45
C ILE A 106 -5.64 -2.44 12.83
N VAL A 107 -5.50 -1.65 13.89
CA VAL A 107 -6.54 -0.68 14.32
C VAL A 107 -6.76 0.37 13.23
N GLY A 108 -5.69 0.94 12.65
CA GLY A 108 -5.79 1.89 11.55
C GLY A 108 -6.50 1.32 10.32
N LEU A 109 -6.20 0.07 9.97
CA LEU A 109 -6.88 -0.63 8.87
C LEU A 109 -8.37 -0.84 9.16
N ILE A 110 -8.72 -1.27 10.37
CA ILE A 110 -10.12 -1.44 10.77
C ILE A 110 -10.87 -0.10 10.69
N ILE A 111 -10.28 0.98 11.17
CA ILE A 111 -10.86 2.32 11.09
C ILE A 111 -11.07 2.71 9.61
N ALA A 112 -10.07 2.54 8.75
CA ALA A 112 -10.16 2.88 7.33
C ALA A 112 -11.27 2.08 6.61
N VAL A 113 -11.36 0.77 6.87
CA VAL A 113 -12.42 -0.10 6.31
C VAL A 113 -13.81 0.32 6.83
N THR A 114 -13.93 0.60 8.14
CA THR A 114 -15.19 1.03 8.73
C THR A 114 -15.67 2.36 8.14
N LEU A 115 -14.77 3.32 7.96
CA LEU A 115 -15.08 4.60 7.32
C LEU A 115 -15.52 4.43 5.87
N GLN A 116 -14.89 3.52 5.12
CA GLN A 116 -15.28 3.21 3.75
C GLN A 116 -16.68 2.60 3.69
N ILE A 117 -16.98 1.63 4.56
CA ILE A 117 -18.31 1.04 4.66
C ILE A 117 -19.34 2.11 5.07
N ALA A 118 -19.02 2.95 6.04
CA ALA A 118 -19.88 4.04 6.47
C ALA A 118 -20.16 5.03 5.33
N ALA A 119 -19.18 5.37 4.51
CA ALA A 119 -19.34 6.22 3.34
C ALA A 119 -20.27 5.60 2.29
N LEU A 120 -20.24 4.27 2.11
CA LEU A 120 -21.07 3.57 1.14
C LEU A 120 -22.50 3.29 1.65
N ALA A 121 -22.64 2.97 2.94
CA ALA A 121 -23.88 2.45 3.51
C ALA A 121 -24.75 3.48 4.25
N THR A 122 -24.22 4.68 4.53
CA THR A 122 -24.91 5.70 5.32
C THR A 122 -25.27 6.94 4.51
N PRO A 123 -26.12 7.84 5.02
CA PRO A 123 -26.41 9.13 4.40
C PRO A 123 -25.19 10.02 4.15
N LEU A 124 -24.03 9.73 4.78
CA LEU A 124 -22.76 10.38 4.49
C LEU A 124 -22.36 10.25 3.01
N GLY A 125 -22.72 9.13 2.39
CA GLY A 125 -22.50 8.93 0.94
C GLY A 125 -23.18 9.98 0.07
N ARG A 126 -24.34 10.50 0.47
CA ARG A 126 -25.01 11.58 -0.25
C ARG A 126 -24.22 12.87 -0.24
N LEU A 127 -23.57 13.21 0.87
CA LEU A 127 -22.68 14.36 0.98
C LEU A 127 -21.44 14.22 0.10
N LEU A 128 -20.99 12.99 -0.12
CA LEU A 128 -19.86 12.66 -0.98
C LEU A 128 -20.26 12.38 -2.43
N HIS A 129 -21.54 12.60 -2.80
CA HIS A 129 -22.10 12.27 -4.12
C HIS A 129 -21.85 10.81 -4.53
N ILE A 130 -21.88 9.90 -3.55
CA ILE A 130 -21.77 8.45 -3.78
C ILE A 130 -23.13 7.93 -4.19
N THR A 131 -23.19 7.27 -5.34
CA THR A 131 -24.41 6.61 -5.85
C THR A 131 -24.40 5.12 -5.50
N PRO A 132 -25.57 4.51 -5.32
CA PRO A 132 -25.67 3.06 -5.14
C PRO A 132 -25.03 2.32 -6.32
N VAL A 133 -24.21 1.32 -6.02
CA VAL A 133 -23.48 0.50 -6.97
C VAL A 133 -23.83 -0.95 -6.75
N ASP A 134 -23.91 -1.73 -7.83
CA ASP A 134 -24.11 -3.18 -7.72
C ASP A 134 -23.01 -3.86 -6.92
N ASN A 135 -23.40 -4.70 -5.96
CA ASN A 135 -22.50 -5.39 -5.05
C ASN A 135 -21.47 -6.25 -5.79
N THR A 136 -21.85 -6.83 -6.93
CA THR A 136 -20.93 -7.64 -7.76
C THR A 136 -19.82 -6.79 -8.34
N HIS A 137 -20.14 -5.62 -8.90
CA HIS A 137 -19.15 -4.68 -9.42
C HIS A 137 -18.27 -4.14 -8.31
N LEU A 138 -18.85 -3.78 -7.16
CA LEU A 138 -18.10 -3.33 -5.99
C LEU A 138 -17.10 -4.38 -5.52
N LEU A 139 -17.53 -5.64 -5.40
CA LEU A 139 -16.67 -6.75 -5.00
C LEU A 139 -15.52 -6.95 -5.98
N LEU A 140 -15.82 -7.04 -7.28
CA LEU A 140 -14.81 -7.24 -8.32
C LEU A 140 -13.76 -6.12 -8.32
N VAL A 141 -14.21 -4.87 -8.22
CA VAL A 141 -13.31 -3.70 -8.17
C VAL A 141 -12.47 -3.71 -6.90
N THR A 142 -13.07 -3.96 -5.75
CA THR A 142 -12.35 -4.01 -4.46
C THR A 142 -11.30 -5.12 -4.45
N VAL A 143 -11.66 -6.33 -4.89
CA VAL A 143 -10.73 -7.46 -4.95
C VAL A 143 -9.57 -7.17 -5.93
N SER A 144 -9.87 -6.66 -7.11
CA SER A 144 -8.82 -6.33 -8.10
C SER A 144 -7.94 -5.17 -7.63
N ALA A 145 -8.53 -4.13 -7.02
CA ALA A 145 -7.80 -2.99 -6.47
C ALA A 145 -6.92 -3.33 -5.27
N LEU A 146 -7.22 -4.42 -4.57
CA LEU A 146 -6.37 -4.95 -3.52
C LEU A 146 -5.23 -5.82 -4.09
N ILE A 147 -5.57 -6.75 -4.98
CA ILE A 147 -4.62 -7.78 -5.45
C ILE A 147 -3.59 -7.21 -6.43
N ILE A 148 -4.02 -6.42 -7.41
CA ILE A 148 -3.12 -5.93 -8.47
C ILE A 148 -1.94 -5.14 -7.92
N PRO A 149 -2.13 -4.11 -7.05
CA PRO A 149 -1.00 -3.39 -6.48
C PRO A 149 -0.08 -4.28 -5.65
N ILE A 150 -0.64 -5.18 -4.82
CA ILE A 150 0.15 -6.10 -4.00
C ILE A 150 1.08 -6.96 -4.87
N VAL A 151 0.52 -7.59 -5.90
CA VAL A 151 1.30 -8.48 -6.79
C VAL A 151 2.41 -7.70 -7.51
N LEU A 152 2.10 -6.53 -8.06
CA LEU A 152 3.07 -5.73 -8.81
C LEU A 152 4.17 -5.14 -7.90
N ILE A 153 3.82 -4.71 -6.69
CA ILE A 153 4.80 -4.22 -5.71
C ILE A 153 5.68 -5.37 -5.20
N GLU A 154 5.11 -6.55 -4.92
CA GLU A 154 5.92 -7.71 -4.54
C GLU A 154 6.86 -8.16 -5.66
N LEU A 155 6.41 -8.12 -6.91
CA LEU A 155 7.27 -8.38 -8.06
C LEU A 155 8.43 -7.37 -8.13
N HIS A 156 8.15 -6.08 -7.95
CA HIS A 156 9.18 -5.04 -7.88
C HIS A 156 10.17 -5.29 -6.73
N LYS A 157 9.69 -5.65 -5.54
CA LYS A 157 10.55 -6.00 -4.40
C LYS A 157 11.39 -7.25 -4.71
N TRP A 158 10.83 -8.24 -5.38
CA TRP A 158 11.56 -9.44 -5.79
C TRP A 158 12.70 -9.11 -6.76
N VAL A 159 12.43 -8.29 -7.78
CA VAL A 159 13.44 -7.77 -8.70
C VAL A 159 14.49 -6.98 -7.93
N GLY A 160 14.08 -6.07 -7.05
CA GLY A 160 14.98 -5.29 -6.20
C GLY A 160 15.89 -6.17 -5.34
N ARG A 161 15.36 -7.23 -4.73
CA ARG A 161 16.15 -8.20 -3.95
C ARG A 161 17.18 -8.94 -4.81
N LYS A 162 16.83 -9.27 -6.04
CA LYS A 162 17.72 -10.00 -6.97
C LYS A 162 18.84 -9.12 -7.53
N PHE A 163 18.54 -7.87 -7.89
CA PHE A 163 19.49 -6.99 -8.57
C PHE A 163 20.23 -6.02 -7.64
N PHE A 164 19.58 -5.56 -6.55
CA PHE A 164 20.14 -4.58 -5.61
C PHE A 164 20.43 -5.16 -4.22
N GLY A 165 20.00 -6.38 -3.98
CA GLY A 165 20.13 -7.06 -2.70
C GLY A 165 21.55 -7.53 -2.43
N LYS A 166 22.50 -6.63 -2.14
CA LYS A 166 23.71 -7.00 -1.40
C LYS A 166 23.26 -7.53 -0.04
N ARG A 167 23.11 -8.85 0.10
CA ARG A 167 22.92 -9.49 1.40
C ARG A 167 24.12 -9.13 2.27
N PRO A 168 23.95 -8.42 3.39
CA PRO A 168 25.04 -8.32 4.35
C PRO A 168 25.39 -9.76 4.75
N ASN A 169 26.64 -10.11 4.64
CA ASN A 169 27.10 -11.48 4.96
C ASN A 169 27.00 -11.65 6.47
N LEU A 170 25.86 -12.16 6.94
CA LEU A 170 25.56 -12.38 8.37
C LEU A 170 26.69 -13.15 9.07
N GLN A 171 27.37 -14.06 8.36
CA GLN A 171 28.52 -14.79 8.88
C GLN A 171 29.72 -13.89 9.18
N ARG A 172 29.95 -12.83 8.43
CA ARG A 172 31.01 -11.84 8.74
C ARG A 172 30.68 -10.99 9.97
N ILE A 173 29.41 -10.74 10.22
CA ILE A 173 28.97 -9.89 11.34
C ILE A 173 28.99 -10.67 12.64
N THR A 174 28.51 -11.92 12.65
CA THR A 174 28.58 -12.82 13.82
C THR A 174 30.03 -13.08 14.24
N LYS A 175 30.96 -13.12 13.29
CA LYS A 175 32.39 -13.31 13.56
C LYS A 175 33.06 -12.05 14.18
N ARG A 176 32.50 -10.84 13.92
CA ARG A 176 32.98 -9.57 14.54
C ARG A 176 32.41 -9.33 15.94
N LEU A 177 31.19 -9.81 16.21
CA LEU A 177 30.56 -9.68 17.53
C LEU A 177 31.07 -10.71 18.56
N LYS A 178 31.80 -11.75 18.11
CA LYS A 178 32.44 -12.75 18.96
C LYS A 178 33.92 -12.45 19.25
N ARG A 179 34.45 -11.30 18.81
CA ARG A 179 35.74 -10.74 19.15
C ARG A 179 35.58 -9.49 20.00
#